data_523710d3bd416f8b92152401ba88ff3b
#
_entry.id   523710d3bd416f8b92152401ba88ff3b
#
_cell.length_a   1.000
_cell.length_b   1.000
_cell.length_c   1.000
_cell.angle_alpha   90.00
_cell.angle_beta   90.00
_cell.angle_gamma   90.00
#
_symmetry.space_group_name_H-M   'P 1'
#
loop_
_entity.id
_entity.type
_entity.pdbx_description
1 polymer ?
#
loop_
_entity_poly.entity_id
_entity_poly.type
_entity_poly.pdbx_seq_one_letter_code
_entity_poly.pdbx_strand_id
1 'polypeptide(L)'
;MFVDMKGFTPLTESLGPEETFSLMDQVFEILIHKVHEHEGTVNELRGDGVLALFGAPIALEDAPQRAIRSALAMHREMTKFSETIKAQKRMPPVVLRIGINTGPVVVGTLGNDLRVQFTAVGDTINMAARMEQMAEPGTTYITEDTFLLTEGFFRFEALGEKPIKGKEKPLWPNLVQRVP
;
A
#
# COMPACT_ATOMS: atom_id res chain seq x y z
N MET A 1 3.21 -2.46 -4.61
CA MET A 1 2.81 -1.70 -3.41
C MET A 1 1.70 -2.44 -2.69
N PHE A 2 1.87 -2.71 -1.40
CA PHE A 2 0.82 -3.16 -0.50
C PHE A 2 0.34 -2.00 0.37
N VAL A 3 -0.96 -1.94 0.57
CA VAL A 3 -1.63 -0.97 1.44
C VAL A 3 -2.55 -1.74 2.37
N ASP A 4 -2.55 -1.44 3.65
CA ASP A 4 -3.36 -2.06 4.69
C ASP A 4 -3.96 -1.01 5.61
N MET A 5 -5.21 -1.21 6.06
CA MET A 5 -5.89 -0.34 7.01
C MET A 5 -5.60 -0.78 8.44
N LYS A 6 -4.90 0.04 9.21
CA LYS A 6 -4.65 -0.26 10.62
C LYS A 6 -5.79 0.19 11.52
N GLY A 7 -6.11 -0.65 12.52
CA GLY A 7 -7.20 -0.37 13.45
C GLY A 7 -8.60 -0.66 12.88
N PHE A 8 -8.68 -1.30 11.73
CA PHE A 8 -9.95 -1.59 11.08
C PHE A 8 -10.75 -2.67 11.82
N THR A 9 -10.12 -3.74 12.29
CA THR A 9 -10.79 -4.82 13.01
C THR A 9 -11.54 -4.35 14.27
N PRO A 10 -10.92 -3.62 15.22
CA PRO A 10 -11.66 -3.07 16.36
C PRO A 10 -12.79 -2.11 15.96
N LEU A 11 -12.59 -1.40 14.84
CA LEU A 11 -13.61 -0.48 14.32
C LEU A 11 -14.84 -1.25 13.83
N THR A 12 -14.62 -2.33 13.06
CA THR A 12 -15.73 -3.16 12.54
C THR A 12 -16.49 -3.87 13.63
N GLU A 13 -15.85 -4.24 14.74
CA GLU A 13 -16.51 -4.83 15.91
C GLU A 13 -17.48 -3.85 16.61
N SER A 14 -17.20 -2.54 16.51
CA SER A 14 -18.03 -1.48 17.08
C SER A 14 -19.13 -0.99 16.15
N LEU A 15 -19.01 -1.26 14.85
CA LEU A 15 -19.96 -0.88 13.80
C LEU A 15 -20.86 -2.05 13.43
N GLY A 16 -22.07 -1.75 12.99
CA GLY A 16 -22.89 -2.76 12.34
C GLY A 16 -22.33 -3.14 10.96
N PRO A 17 -22.76 -4.30 10.40
CA PRO A 17 -22.26 -4.79 9.12
C PRO A 17 -22.43 -3.79 7.96
N GLU A 18 -23.54 -3.09 7.92
CA GLU A 18 -23.86 -2.10 6.87
C GLU A 18 -22.95 -0.87 6.95
N GLU A 19 -22.70 -0.36 8.17
CA GLU A 19 -21.79 0.78 8.36
C GLU A 19 -20.35 0.41 8.08
N THR A 20 -19.93 -0.82 8.47
CA THR A 20 -18.63 -1.37 8.14
C THR A 20 -18.44 -1.43 6.63
N PHE A 21 -19.41 -2.00 5.91
CA PHE A 21 -19.35 -2.09 4.44
C PHE A 21 -19.27 -0.72 3.79
N SER A 22 -20.12 0.22 4.21
CA SER A 22 -20.11 1.59 3.70
C SER A 22 -18.78 2.32 3.94
N LEU A 23 -18.16 2.09 5.10
CA LEU A 23 -16.85 2.66 5.41
C LEU A 23 -15.74 2.06 4.54
N MET A 24 -15.74 0.72 4.38
CA MET A 24 -14.79 0.04 3.51
C MET A 24 -14.89 0.52 2.07
N ASP A 25 -16.09 0.63 1.55
CA ASP A 25 -16.35 1.08 0.18
C ASP A 25 -15.75 2.48 -0.07
N GLN A 26 -15.98 3.42 0.84
CA GLN A 26 -15.42 4.77 0.77
C GLN A 26 -13.89 4.77 0.83
N VAL A 27 -13.29 3.95 1.70
CA VAL A 27 -11.83 3.86 1.79
C VAL A 27 -11.25 3.22 0.53
N PHE A 28 -11.82 2.12 0.05
CA PHE A 28 -11.35 1.50 -1.19
C PHE A 28 -11.50 2.43 -2.40
N GLU A 29 -12.57 3.21 -2.49
CA GLU A 29 -12.72 4.21 -3.54
C GLU A 29 -11.55 5.20 -3.53
N ILE A 30 -11.17 5.73 -2.37
CA ILE A 30 -10.01 6.60 -2.22
C ILE A 30 -8.73 5.91 -2.68
N LEU A 31 -8.47 4.69 -2.19
CA LEU A 31 -7.24 3.95 -2.50
C LEU A 31 -7.12 3.63 -3.99
N ILE A 32 -8.19 3.09 -4.57
CA ILE A 32 -8.26 2.75 -6.00
C ILE A 32 -8.03 4.00 -6.85
N HIS A 33 -8.70 5.09 -6.50
CA HIS A 33 -8.57 6.37 -7.22
C HIS A 33 -7.12 6.87 -7.22
N LYS A 34 -6.45 6.84 -6.04
CA LYS A 34 -5.05 7.28 -5.94
C LYS A 34 -4.06 6.36 -6.66
N VAL A 35 -4.34 5.06 -6.77
CA VAL A 35 -3.57 4.16 -7.63
C VAL A 35 -3.68 4.58 -9.09
N HIS A 36 -4.91 4.78 -9.58
CA HIS A 36 -5.18 5.11 -10.98
C HIS A 36 -4.71 6.50 -11.37
N GLU A 37 -4.85 7.52 -10.50
CA GLU A 37 -4.30 8.87 -10.74
C GLU A 37 -2.79 8.88 -11.01
N HIS A 38 -2.09 7.88 -10.48
CA HIS A 38 -0.64 7.72 -10.68
C HIS A 38 -0.31 6.60 -11.69
N GLU A 39 -1.27 6.22 -12.53
CA GLU A 39 -1.14 5.20 -13.59
C GLU A 39 -0.75 3.81 -13.06
N GLY A 40 -1.09 3.51 -11.81
CA GLY A 40 -1.00 2.18 -11.25
C GLY A 40 -2.23 1.33 -11.60
N THR A 41 -2.09 0.03 -11.38
CA THR A 41 -3.16 -0.95 -11.56
C THR A 41 -3.45 -1.63 -10.22
N VAL A 42 -4.71 -1.62 -9.80
CA VAL A 42 -5.16 -2.41 -8.65
C VAL A 42 -5.20 -3.88 -9.08
N ASN A 43 -4.34 -4.69 -8.50
CA ASN A 43 -4.25 -6.11 -8.81
C ASN A 43 -5.24 -6.93 -7.99
N GLU A 44 -5.38 -6.62 -6.72
CA GLU A 44 -6.20 -7.37 -5.80
C GLU A 44 -6.66 -6.51 -4.62
N LEU A 45 -7.92 -6.71 -4.20
CA LEU A 45 -8.43 -6.24 -2.93
C LEU A 45 -8.34 -7.41 -1.93
N ARG A 46 -7.66 -7.20 -0.81
CA ARG A 46 -7.39 -8.22 0.21
C ARG A 46 -7.94 -7.80 1.55
N GLY A 47 -9.13 -8.29 1.90
CA GLY A 47 -9.74 -7.96 3.19
C GLY A 47 -9.83 -6.44 3.40
N ASP A 48 -8.96 -5.90 4.22
CA ASP A 48 -8.81 -4.48 4.54
C ASP A 48 -7.64 -3.79 3.82
N GLY A 49 -7.14 -4.37 2.73
CA GLY A 49 -5.98 -3.88 2.01
C GLY A 49 -6.05 -3.98 0.48
N VAL A 50 -5.04 -3.41 -0.16
CA VAL A 50 -4.89 -3.35 -1.61
C VAL A 50 -3.49 -3.80 -2.02
N LEU A 51 -3.41 -4.66 -3.06
CA LEU A 51 -2.20 -4.86 -3.83
C LEU A 51 -2.29 -4.06 -5.13
N ALA A 52 -1.38 -3.12 -5.31
CA ALA A 52 -1.28 -2.32 -6.52
C ALA A 52 0.08 -2.51 -7.21
N LEU A 53 0.05 -2.52 -8.54
CA LEU A 53 1.21 -2.63 -9.41
C LEU A 53 1.44 -1.30 -10.14
N PHE A 54 2.70 -0.92 -10.29
CA PHE A 54 3.13 0.22 -11.10
C PHE A 54 4.17 -0.29 -12.10
N GLY A 55 3.97 0.03 -13.39
CA GLY A 55 4.79 -0.52 -14.45
C GLY A 55 4.38 -1.92 -14.94
N ALA A 56 3.18 -2.40 -14.55
CA ALA A 56 2.57 -3.63 -15.05
C ALA A 56 1.04 -3.51 -15.01
N PRO A 57 0.33 -3.97 -16.03
CA PRO A 57 0.81 -4.59 -17.26
C PRO A 57 1.47 -3.62 -18.26
N ILE A 58 1.28 -2.32 -18.08
CA ILE A 58 1.87 -1.27 -18.91
C ILE A 58 3.18 -0.83 -18.27
N ALA A 59 4.28 -0.90 -19.01
CA ALA A 59 5.59 -0.46 -18.55
C ALA A 59 5.62 1.06 -18.33
N LEU A 60 6.19 1.49 -17.20
CA LEU A 60 6.39 2.88 -16.83
C LEU A 60 7.85 3.06 -16.36
N GLU A 61 8.58 3.99 -16.96
CA GLU A 61 9.97 4.24 -16.58
C GLU A 61 10.10 4.80 -15.15
N ASP A 62 9.13 5.60 -14.71
CA ASP A 62 9.06 6.21 -13.40
C ASP A 62 8.11 5.49 -12.42
N ALA A 63 7.90 4.17 -12.64
CA ALA A 63 7.00 3.36 -11.81
C ALA A 63 7.29 3.48 -10.29
N PRO A 64 8.53 3.43 -9.80
CA PRO A 64 8.82 3.57 -8.38
C PRO A 64 8.42 4.94 -7.83
N GLN A 65 8.68 6.02 -8.57
CA GLN A 65 8.31 7.37 -8.18
C GLN A 65 6.79 7.54 -8.13
N ARG A 66 6.07 6.96 -9.09
CA ARG A 66 4.59 6.97 -9.10
C ARG A 66 4.00 6.23 -7.92
N ALA A 67 4.56 5.07 -7.58
CA ALA A 67 4.13 4.31 -6.40
C ALA A 67 4.27 5.14 -5.11
N ILE A 68 5.39 5.83 -4.93
CA ILE A 68 5.60 6.70 -3.76
C ILE A 68 4.65 7.90 -3.77
N ARG A 69 4.45 8.57 -4.91
CA ARG A 69 3.49 9.69 -5.03
C ARG A 69 2.08 9.24 -4.70
N SER A 70 1.66 8.08 -5.19
CA SER A 70 0.37 7.46 -4.88
C SER A 70 0.23 7.21 -3.37
N ALA A 71 1.23 6.61 -2.73
CA ALA A 71 1.24 6.36 -1.29
C ALA A 71 1.11 7.65 -0.46
N LEU A 72 1.87 8.69 -0.81
CA LEU A 72 1.78 10.00 -0.15
C LEU A 72 0.41 10.64 -0.36
N ALA A 73 -0.18 10.52 -1.55
CA ALA A 73 -1.52 11.01 -1.84
C ALA A 73 -2.58 10.26 -1.02
N MET A 74 -2.47 8.92 -0.91
CA MET A 74 -3.35 8.12 -0.06
C MET A 74 -3.32 8.59 1.39
N HIS A 75 -2.14 8.78 1.98
CA HIS A 75 -2.03 9.27 3.35
C HIS A 75 -2.69 10.64 3.55
N ARG A 76 -2.53 11.56 2.60
CA ARG A 76 -3.17 12.88 2.66
C ARG A 76 -4.70 12.79 2.62
N GLU A 77 -5.23 12.01 1.69
CA GLU A 77 -6.68 11.85 1.56
C GLU A 77 -7.29 11.11 2.77
N MET A 78 -6.60 10.08 3.28
CA MET A 78 -7.06 9.37 4.48
C MET A 78 -7.03 10.25 5.73
N THR A 79 -6.11 11.19 5.84
CA THR A 79 -6.12 12.19 6.92
C THR A 79 -7.39 13.04 6.85
N LYS A 80 -7.72 13.60 5.68
CA LYS A 80 -8.94 14.40 5.47
C LYS A 80 -10.20 13.57 5.71
N PHE A 81 -10.24 12.36 5.19
CA PHE A 81 -11.35 11.43 5.39
C PHE A 81 -11.57 11.12 6.87
N SER A 82 -10.49 10.81 7.61
CA SER A 82 -10.55 10.54 9.05
C SER A 82 -11.03 11.74 9.87
N GLU A 83 -10.65 12.95 9.50
CA GLU A 83 -11.16 14.18 10.13
C GLU A 83 -12.68 14.32 9.90
N THR A 84 -13.13 14.03 8.68
CA THR A 84 -14.56 14.07 8.34
C THR A 84 -15.39 13.05 9.13
N ILE A 85 -14.96 11.79 9.17
CA ILE A 85 -15.69 10.75 9.91
C ILE A 85 -15.64 10.96 11.42
N LYS A 86 -14.53 11.48 11.96
CA LYS A 86 -14.41 11.85 13.37
C LYS A 86 -15.43 12.92 13.75
N ALA A 87 -15.58 13.95 12.91
CA ALA A 87 -16.55 15.03 13.15
C ALA A 87 -17.99 14.54 13.07
N GLN A 88 -18.31 13.66 12.13
CA GLN A 88 -19.67 13.19 11.86
C GLN A 88 -20.10 12.02 12.77
N LYS A 89 -19.22 11.05 13.00
CA LYS A 89 -19.55 9.76 13.61
C LYS A 89 -18.79 9.47 14.92
N ARG A 90 -17.90 10.35 15.37
CA ARG A 90 -17.03 10.15 16.56
C ARG A 90 -16.19 8.86 16.49
N MET A 91 -15.83 8.43 15.29
CA MET A 91 -15.06 7.23 15.06
C MET A 91 -13.55 7.49 15.16
N PRO A 92 -12.74 6.50 15.55
CA PRO A 92 -11.30 6.62 15.50
C PRO A 92 -10.81 6.80 14.05
N PRO A 93 -9.65 7.44 13.85
CA PRO A 93 -9.11 7.64 12.52
C PRO A 93 -8.73 6.30 11.87
N VAL A 94 -9.04 6.15 10.59
CA VAL A 94 -8.51 5.07 9.76
C VAL A 94 -7.13 5.50 9.26
N VAL A 95 -6.12 4.74 9.59
CA VAL A 95 -4.73 4.99 9.16
C VAL A 95 -4.21 3.84 8.30
N LEU A 96 -3.33 4.17 7.35
CA LEU A 96 -2.75 3.20 6.45
C LEU A 96 -1.34 2.80 6.88
N ARG A 97 -0.97 1.57 6.58
CA ARG A 97 0.41 1.12 6.46
C ARG A 97 0.67 0.79 5.00
N ILE A 98 1.78 1.25 4.47
CA ILE A 98 2.11 1.07 3.07
C ILE A 98 3.51 0.50 2.95
N GLY A 99 3.66 -0.56 2.14
CA GLY A 99 4.94 -1.16 1.79
C GLY A 99 5.17 -1.15 0.29
N ILE A 100 6.34 -0.69 -0.14
CA ILE A 100 6.72 -0.63 -1.56
C ILE A 100 8.03 -1.38 -1.76
N ASN A 101 8.06 -2.22 -2.79
CA ASN A 101 9.28 -2.81 -3.31
C ASN A 101 9.29 -2.76 -4.83
N THR A 102 10.45 -2.59 -5.42
CA THR A 102 10.66 -2.56 -6.86
C THR A 102 11.52 -3.74 -7.28
N GLY A 103 11.11 -4.42 -8.32
CA GLY A 103 11.83 -5.58 -8.85
C GLY A 103 11.01 -6.34 -9.90
N PRO A 104 11.55 -7.41 -10.47
CA PRO A 104 10.86 -8.19 -11.46
C PRO A 104 9.64 -8.91 -10.87
N VAL A 105 8.55 -8.91 -11.62
CA VAL A 105 7.33 -9.66 -11.33
C VAL A 105 6.86 -10.39 -12.59
N VAL A 106 6.27 -11.55 -12.42
CA VAL A 106 5.55 -12.22 -13.51
C VAL A 106 4.07 -11.90 -13.33
N VAL A 107 3.49 -11.31 -14.35
CA VAL A 107 2.05 -11.00 -14.40
C VAL A 107 1.36 -11.86 -15.44
N GLY A 108 0.18 -12.32 -15.12
CA GLY A 108 -0.59 -13.16 -16.03
C GLY A 108 -1.94 -13.54 -15.46
N THR A 109 -2.69 -14.27 -16.25
CA THR A 109 -3.98 -14.83 -15.83
C THR A 109 -3.78 -16.23 -15.27
N LEU A 110 -4.31 -16.47 -14.09
CA LEU A 110 -4.43 -17.79 -13.48
C LEU A 110 -5.90 -18.16 -13.36
N GLY A 111 -6.20 -19.43 -13.57
CA GLY A 111 -7.55 -19.94 -13.42
C GLY A 111 -7.94 -20.93 -14.51
N ASN A 112 -9.24 -21.15 -14.60
CA ASN A 112 -9.88 -22.04 -15.56
C ASN A 112 -11.16 -21.36 -16.11
N ASP A 113 -11.95 -22.11 -16.90
CA ASP A 113 -13.17 -21.60 -17.53
C ASP A 113 -14.22 -21.06 -16.54
N LEU A 114 -14.13 -21.46 -15.27
CA LEU A 114 -15.06 -21.03 -14.21
C LEU A 114 -14.57 -19.79 -13.43
N ARG A 115 -13.26 -19.59 -13.37
CA ARG A 115 -12.65 -18.44 -12.67
C ARG A 115 -11.30 -18.11 -13.27
N VAL A 116 -11.18 -16.89 -13.76
CA VAL A 116 -9.93 -16.30 -14.26
C VAL A 116 -9.57 -15.11 -13.39
N GLN A 117 -8.33 -15.06 -12.94
CA GLN A 117 -7.81 -13.95 -12.16
C GLN A 117 -6.49 -13.48 -12.73
N PHE A 118 -6.39 -12.18 -13.03
CA PHE A 118 -5.10 -11.54 -13.31
C PHE A 118 -4.32 -11.45 -12.00
N THR A 119 -3.10 -11.93 -12.01
CA THR A 119 -2.28 -11.96 -10.80
C THR A 119 -0.82 -11.65 -11.09
N ALA A 120 -0.13 -11.18 -10.07
CA ALA A 120 1.31 -10.96 -10.09
C ALA A 120 1.98 -11.89 -9.08
N VAL A 121 3.04 -12.57 -9.49
CA VAL A 121 3.82 -13.46 -8.63
C VAL A 121 5.30 -13.11 -8.69
N GLY A 122 5.98 -13.34 -7.58
CA GLY A 122 7.41 -13.13 -7.45
C GLY A 122 7.82 -12.72 -6.03
N ASP A 123 9.10 -12.85 -5.72
CA ASP A 123 9.66 -12.43 -4.42
C ASP A 123 9.50 -10.91 -4.21
N THR A 124 9.49 -10.13 -5.29
CA THR A 124 9.22 -8.70 -5.29
C THR A 124 7.91 -8.35 -4.58
N ILE A 125 6.85 -9.16 -4.80
CA ILE A 125 5.54 -8.99 -4.16
C ILE A 125 5.66 -9.28 -2.65
N ASN A 126 6.32 -10.36 -2.28
CA ASN A 126 6.50 -10.75 -0.88
C ASN A 126 7.30 -9.70 -0.09
N MET A 127 8.29 -9.09 -0.72
CA MET A 127 9.10 -8.03 -0.10
C MET A 127 8.29 -6.77 0.15
N ALA A 128 7.41 -6.37 -0.80
CA ALA A 128 6.51 -5.25 -0.59
C ALA A 128 5.52 -5.51 0.56
N ALA A 129 4.99 -6.74 0.66
CA ALA A 129 4.13 -7.13 1.79
C ALA A 129 4.88 -7.06 3.13
N ARG A 130 6.15 -7.45 3.19
CA ARG A 130 6.97 -7.34 4.41
C ARG A 130 7.22 -5.89 4.80
N MET A 131 7.47 -5.00 3.84
CA MET A 131 7.59 -3.57 4.11
C MET A 131 6.30 -3.01 4.72
N GLU A 132 5.13 -3.41 4.20
CA GLU A 132 3.83 -3.02 4.77
C GLU A 132 3.69 -3.53 6.22
N GLN A 133 3.96 -4.81 6.46
CA GLN A 133 3.85 -5.41 7.80
C GLN A 133 4.77 -4.76 8.84
N MET A 134 5.95 -4.29 8.43
CA MET A 134 6.92 -3.60 9.28
C MET A 134 6.60 -2.12 9.46
N ALA A 135 5.80 -1.53 8.57
CA ALA A 135 5.49 -0.11 8.61
C ALA A 135 4.65 0.24 9.84
N GLU A 136 5.01 1.34 10.48
CA GLU A 136 4.19 1.91 11.53
C GLU A 136 2.90 2.51 10.96
N PRO A 137 1.81 2.55 11.75
CA PRO A 137 0.57 3.19 11.32
C PRO A 137 0.80 4.62 10.82
N GLY A 138 0.26 4.93 9.64
CA GLY A 138 0.40 6.25 9.03
C GLY A 138 1.69 6.45 8.25
N THR A 139 2.49 5.39 8.00
CA THR A 139 3.78 5.49 7.32
C THR A 139 3.86 4.64 6.05
N THR A 140 4.86 4.94 5.22
CA THR A 140 5.24 4.17 4.04
C THR A 140 6.68 3.71 4.18
N TYR A 141 6.90 2.40 4.17
CA TYR A 141 8.24 1.81 4.15
C TYR A 141 8.57 1.29 2.75
N ILE A 142 9.79 1.50 2.34
CA ILE A 142 10.31 1.03 1.05
C ILE A 142 11.59 0.22 1.26
N THR A 143 11.86 -0.68 0.34
CA THR A 143 13.14 -1.40 0.30
C THR A 143 14.27 -0.51 -0.22
N GLU A 144 15.50 -0.96 -0.02
CA GLU A 144 16.68 -0.33 -0.57
C GLU A 144 16.64 -0.27 -2.11
N ASP A 145 16.15 -1.31 -2.77
CA ASP A 145 15.99 -1.32 -4.23
C ASP A 145 15.08 -0.17 -4.71
N THR A 146 13.99 0.09 -4.02
CA THR A 146 13.10 1.21 -4.33
C THR A 146 13.77 2.55 -3.98
N PHE A 147 14.49 2.62 -2.87
CA PHE A 147 15.23 3.82 -2.47
C PHE A 147 16.23 4.24 -3.53
N LEU A 148 17.10 3.33 -3.99
CA LEU A 148 18.12 3.62 -5.00
C LEU A 148 17.54 4.15 -6.32
N LEU A 149 16.33 3.73 -6.69
CA LEU A 149 15.63 4.20 -7.88
C LEU A 149 14.90 5.54 -7.70
N THR A 150 14.79 6.01 -6.44
CA THR A 150 13.97 7.17 -6.11
C THR A 150 14.70 8.21 -5.26
N GLU A 151 15.97 7.96 -4.92
CA GLU A 151 16.80 8.95 -4.24
C GLU A 151 16.91 10.24 -5.06
N GLY A 152 16.91 11.38 -4.37
CA GLY A 152 16.89 12.70 -5.02
C GLY A 152 15.48 13.23 -5.38
N PHE A 153 14.46 12.36 -5.44
CA PHE A 153 13.07 12.78 -5.71
C PHE A 153 12.24 12.98 -4.43
N PHE A 154 12.60 12.31 -3.35
CA PHE A 154 11.87 12.33 -2.08
C PHE A 154 12.84 12.43 -0.92
N ARG A 155 12.30 12.71 0.27
CA ARG A 155 13.07 12.63 1.51
C ARG A 155 12.83 11.29 2.17
N PHE A 156 13.91 10.67 2.64
CA PHE A 156 13.88 9.37 3.28
C PHE A 156 14.59 9.40 4.62
N GLU A 157 14.21 8.48 5.48
CA GLU A 157 14.88 8.17 6.73
C GLU A 157 15.26 6.70 6.73
N ALA A 158 16.55 6.40 6.83
CA ALA A 158 17.03 5.03 6.93
C ALA A 158 16.70 4.47 8.31
N LEU A 159 16.02 3.32 8.34
CA LEU A 159 15.57 2.69 9.58
C LEU A 159 16.56 1.64 10.12
N GLY A 160 17.73 1.53 9.47
CA GLY A 160 18.75 0.55 9.83
C GLY A 160 18.37 -0.88 9.42
N GLU A 161 19.25 -1.78 9.81
CA GLU A 161 19.09 -3.21 9.49
C GLU A 161 17.95 -3.83 10.28
N LYS A 162 17.08 -4.59 9.58
CA LYS A 162 15.98 -5.34 10.17
C LYS A 162 16.09 -6.81 9.79
N PRO A 163 16.13 -7.72 10.78
CA PRO A 163 16.15 -9.16 10.51
C PRO A 163 14.81 -9.62 9.90
N ILE A 164 14.88 -10.55 8.98
CA ILE A 164 13.68 -11.16 8.37
C ILE A 164 13.64 -12.64 8.73
N LYS A 165 12.50 -13.07 9.27
CA LYS A 165 12.25 -14.49 9.49
C LYS A 165 12.22 -15.24 8.15
N GLY A 166 13.14 -16.21 7.98
CA GLY A 166 13.21 -17.08 6.80
C GLY A 166 14.03 -16.52 5.62
N LYS A 167 14.82 -15.45 5.80
CA LYS A 167 15.84 -15.04 4.83
C LYS A 167 17.20 -14.86 5.51
N GLU A 168 18.27 -15.23 4.79
CA GLU A 168 19.65 -15.11 5.28
C GLU A 168 20.14 -13.65 5.29
N LYS A 169 19.60 -12.82 4.39
CA LYS A 169 19.98 -11.41 4.28
C LYS A 169 18.98 -10.52 5.00
N PRO A 170 19.44 -9.59 5.84
CA PRO A 170 18.59 -8.59 6.46
C PRO A 170 18.02 -7.62 5.43
N LEU A 171 16.97 -6.90 5.82
CA LEU A 171 16.44 -5.77 5.06
C LEU A 171 16.96 -4.45 5.60
N TRP A 172 17.08 -3.48 4.70
CA TRP A 172 17.38 -2.07 4.99
C TRP A 172 16.18 -1.21 4.58
N PRO A 173 15.13 -1.16 5.41
CA PRO A 173 13.96 -0.36 5.09
C PRO A 173 14.24 1.13 5.22
N ASN A 174 13.60 1.90 4.35
CA ASN A 174 13.61 3.35 4.39
C ASN A 174 12.18 3.86 4.59
N LEU A 175 12.00 4.81 5.49
CA LEU A 175 10.77 5.54 5.69
C LEU A 175 10.68 6.68 4.68
N VAL A 176 9.59 6.74 3.93
CA VAL A 176 9.29 7.89 3.07
C VAL A 176 8.75 9.03 3.94
N GLN A 177 9.49 10.13 4.01
CA GLN A 177 9.07 11.29 4.77
C GLN A 177 7.99 12.08 4.04
N ARG A 178 6.94 12.44 4.76
CA ARG A 178 5.95 13.40 4.25
C ARG A 178 6.63 14.77 4.18
N VAL A 179 6.65 15.36 3.00
CA VAL A 179 6.99 16.79 2.88
C VAL A 179 5.73 17.57 3.26
N PRO A 180 5.81 18.54 4.16
CA PRO A 180 4.66 19.37 4.56
C PRO A 180 4.08 20.15 3.38
#